data_831b597cfb7b4676734ac7dd2eaf4c64
#
_entry.id   831b597cfb7b4676734ac7dd2eaf4c64
#
_cell.length_a   1.000
_cell.length_b   1.000
_cell.length_c   1.000
_cell.angle_alpha   90.00
_cell.angle_beta   90.00
_cell.angle_gamma   90.00
#
_symmetry.space_group_name_H-M   'P 1'
#
loop_
_entity.id
_entity.type
_entity.pdbx_description
1 polymer ?
#
loop_
_entity_poly.entity_id
_entity_poly.type
_entity_poly.pdbx_seq_one_letter_code
_entity_poly.pdbx_strand_id
1 'polypeptide(L)'
;HCLLVELAADDCTVTPLDCGKWTFHTVQKDINSVADITELAHYFDTLPNKRRTVIRLACNATLPLDDAAYLAEEEDRWESMLAGFHVWERNSSTHVLPATDEVRKNLAGYVAEAADELAQQAEAGDETAQNALMLLYRLAAQGGYH
;
A
#
# COMPACT_ATOMS: atom_id res chain seq x y z
N HIS A 1 -15.95 -2.91 -21.26
CA HIS A 1 -16.55 -2.48 -22.53
C HIS A 1 -16.62 -3.65 -23.50
N CYS A 2 -17.67 -3.73 -24.31
CA CYS A 2 -17.60 -4.47 -25.57
C CYS A 2 -17.59 -3.46 -26.74
N LEU A 3 -17.08 -3.90 -27.87
CA LEU A 3 -17.01 -3.10 -29.08
C LEU A 3 -18.04 -3.62 -30.08
N LEU A 4 -18.92 -2.74 -30.54
CA LEU A 4 -19.73 -2.99 -31.72
C LEU A 4 -18.89 -2.55 -32.93
N VAL A 5 -18.59 -3.50 -33.82
CA VAL A 5 -17.83 -3.24 -35.02
C VAL A 5 -18.76 -3.42 -36.20
N GLU A 6 -18.97 -2.35 -36.94
CA GLU A 6 -19.76 -2.34 -38.18
C GLU A 6 -18.80 -2.21 -39.36
N LEU A 7 -18.81 -3.22 -40.24
CA LEU A 7 -17.96 -3.27 -41.41
C LEU A 7 -18.81 -3.02 -42.67
N ALA A 8 -18.43 -2.04 -43.45
CA ALA A 8 -18.90 -1.79 -44.80
C ALA A 8 -17.75 -2.03 -45.79
N ALA A 9 -18.03 -2.01 -47.10
CA ALA A 9 -17.02 -2.33 -48.14
C ALA A 9 -15.75 -1.44 -48.02
N ASP A 10 -15.92 -0.16 -47.65
CA ASP A 10 -14.82 0.80 -47.57
C ASP A 10 -14.76 1.52 -46.20
N ASP A 11 -15.51 1.05 -45.18
CA ASP A 11 -15.58 1.71 -43.89
C ASP A 11 -15.67 0.71 -42.74
N CYS A 12 -15.07 1.09 -41.60
CA CYS A 12 -15.11 0.34 -40.36
C CYS A 12 -15.42 1.27 -39.21
N THR A 13 -16.63 1.19 -38.68
CA THR A 13 -17.05 1.97 -37.52
C THR A 13 -16.96 1.13 -36.26
N VAL A 14 -16.28 1.65 -35.23
CA VAL A 14 -16.14 0.99 -33.93
C VAL A 14 -16.83 1.83 -32.87
N THR A 15 -17.88 1.28 -32.27
CA THR A 15 -18.63 1.95 -31.20
C THR A 15 -18.39 1.20 -29.88
N PRO A 16 -17.78 1.84 -28.86
CA PRO A 16 -17.66 1.23 -27.55
C PRO A 16 -19.02 1.24 -26.86
N LEU A 17 -19.44 0.05 -26.39
CA LEU A 17 -20.67 -0.14 -25.63
C LEU A 17 -20.34 -0.38 -24.16
N ASP A 18 -20.98 0.38 -23.29
CA ASP A 18 -20.83 0.27 -21.84
C ASP A 18 -21.76 -0.83 -21.31
N CYS A 19 -21.30 -2.09 -21.34
CA CYS A 19 -22.06 -3.26 -20.95
C CYS A 19 -21.57 -3.90 -19.66
N GLY A 20 -20.46 -3.40 -19.10
CA GLY A 20 -19.89 -3.89 -17.86
C GLY A 20 -20.66 -3.37 -16.64
N LYS A 21 -21.08 -4.30 -15.77
CA LYS A 21 -21.65 -3.97 -14.44
C LYS A 21 -20.62 -4.04 -13.32
N TRP A 22 -19.44 -4.57 -13.60
CA TRP A 22 -18.35 -4.78 -12.65
C TRP A 22 -17.24 -3.79 -12.90
N THR A 23 -16.65 -3.30 -11.82
CA THR A 23 -15.50 -2.41 -11.86
C THR A 23 -14.30 -3.13 -11.24
N PHE A 24 -13.15 -3.07 -11.93
CA PHE A 24 -11.91 -3.68 -11.48
C PHE A 24 -10.88 -2.57 -11.29
N HIS A 25 -10.29 -2.50 -10.10
CA HIS A 25 -9.22 -1.58 -9.79
C HIS A 25 -7.95 -2.34 -9.42
N THR A 26 -6.82 -1.88 -9.92
CA THR A 26 -5.52 -2.25 -9.38
C THR A 26 -4.97 -1.03 -8.67
N VAL A 27 -4.78 -1.16 -7.37
CA VAL A 27 -4.27 -0.10 -6.50
C VAL A 27 -2.86 -0.48 -6.10
N GLN A 28 -1.94 0.48 -6.21
CA GLN A 28 -0.56 0.31 -5.76
C GLN A 28 -0.27 1.42 -4.74
N LYS A 29 0.16 1.04 -3.54
CA LYS A 29 0.41 1.98 -2.45
C LYS A 29 1.58 1.49 -1.59
N ASP A 30 2.46 2.41 -1.24
CA ASP A 30 3.43 2.21 -0.15
C ASP A 30 2.79 2.70 1.15
N ILE A 31 2.86 1.87 2.20
CA ILE A 31 2.21 2.10 3.50
C ILE A 31 3.30 2.13 4.57
N ASN A 32 3.54 3.32 5.12
CA ASN A 32 4.58 3.53 6.13
C ASN A 32 4.02 4.09 7.44
N SER A 33 2.72 4.38 7.48
CA SER A 33 2.06 4.98 8.65
C SER A 33 0.57 4.64 8.70
N VAL A 34 -0.06 4.86 9.85
CA VAL A 34 -1.52 4.79 10.02
C VAL A 34 -2.25 5.77 9.09
N ALA A 35 -1.63 6.91 8.79
CA ALA A 35 -2.23 7.89 7.87
C ALA A 35 -2.39 7.32 6.47
N ASP A 36 -1.42 6.53 5.96
CA ASP A 36 -1.51 5.88 4.66
C ASP A 36 -2.63 4.82 4.63
N ILE A 37 -2.80 4.08 5.72
CA ILE A 37 -3.89 3.11 5.88
C ILE A 37 -5.24 3.82 5.86
N THR A 38 -5.35 4.92 6.60
CA THR A 38 -6.57 5.72 6.68
C THR A 38 -6.94 6.35 5.34
N GLU A 39 -5.95 6.84 4.58
CA GLU A 39 -6.15 7.37 3.22
C GLU A 39 -6.68 6.29 2.28
N LEU A 40 -6.09 5.09 2.33
CA LEU A 40 -6.52 3.95 1.52
C LEU A 40 -7.92 3.48 1.91
N ALA A 41 -8.23 3.44 3.20
CA ALA A 41 -9.55 3.12 3.72
C ALA A 41 -10.59 4.13 3.22
N HIS A 42 -10.28 5.43 3.31
CA HIS A 42 -11.15 6.48 2.79
C HIS A 42 -11.39 6.34 1.30
N TYR A 43 -10.34 6.05 0.52
CA TYR A 43 -10.47 5.82 -0.92
C TYR A 43 -11.45 4.66 -1.20
N PHE A 44 -11.33 3.51 -0.52
CA PHE A 44 -12.24 2.39 -0.72
C PHE A 44 -13.66 2.69 -0.22
N ASP A 45 -13.80 3.50 0.82
CA ASP A 45 -15.10 3.92 1.33
C ASP A 45 -15.85 4.85 0.36
N THR A 46 -15.14 5.62 -0.45
CA THR A 46 -15.74 6.51 -1.46
C THR A 46 -16.12 5.80 -2.76
N LEU A 47 -15.67 4.55 -2.97
CA LEU A 47 -15.96 3.82 -4.21
C LEU A 47 -17.47 3.57 -4.39
N PRO A 48 -18.02 3.86 -5.58
CA PRO A 48 -19.40 3.54 -5.90
C PRO A 48 -19.57 2.03 -6.11
N ASN A 49 -20.76 1.52 -5.84
CA ASN A 49 -21.15 0.15 -6.18
C ASN A 49 -20.19 -0.94 -5.63
N LYS A 50 -19.79 -0.84 -4.37
CA LYS A 50 -18.85 -1.76 -3.70
C LYS A 50 -19.15 -3.24 -3.97
N ARG A 51 -20.42 -3.62 -4.01
CA ARG A 51 -20.90 -4.99 -4.32
C ARG A 51 -20.65 -5.45 -5.76
N ARG A 52 -20.10 -4.60 -6.62
CA ARG A 52 -19.66 -4.90 -8.00
C ARG A 52 -18.26 -4.40 -8.28
N THR A 53 -17.52 -4.06 -7.24
CA THR A 53 -16.15 -3.58 -7.33
C THR A 53 -15.20 -4.66 -6.83
N VAL A 54 -14.21 -4.97 -7.65
CA VAL A 54 -13.12 -5.90 -7.32
C VAL A 54 -11.83 -5.09 -7.25
N ILE A 55 -11.11 -5.24 -6.14
CA ILE A 55 -9.83 -4.57 -5.90
C ILE A 55 -8.71 -5.60 -5.91
N ARG A 56 -7.65 -5.28 -6.63
CA ARG A 56 -6.33 -5.89 -6.47
C ARG A 56 -5.40 -4.88 -5.85
N LEU A 57 -4.95 -5.14 -4.63
CA LEU A 57 -4.02 -4.28 -3.91
C LEU A 57 -2.59 -4.81 -4.05
N ALA A 58 -1.67 -3.95 -4.50
CA ALA A 58 -0.23 -4.15 -4.39
C ALA A 58 0.28 -3.15 -3.36
N CYS A 59 0.74 -3.63 -2.21
CA CYS A 59 1.22 -2.76 -1.14
C CYS A 59 2.59 -3.19 -0.63
N ASN A 60 3.47 -2.22 -0.43
CA ASN A 60 4.71 -2.40 0.32
C ASN A 60 4.52 -1.70 1.66
N ALA A 61 4.27 -2.48 2.69
CA ALA A 61 4.06 -1.95 4.03
C ALA A 61 5.33 -2.11 4.88
N THR A 62 5.68 -1.05 5.60
CA THR A 62 6.74 -1.06 6.61
C THR A 62 6.20 -0.38 7.85
N LEU A 63 5.74 -1.18 8.81
CA LEU A 63 4.89 -0.72 9.91
C LEU A 63 5.35 -1.29 11.26
N PRO A 64 5.19 -0.56 12.37
CA PRO A 64 5.19 -1.14 13.70
C PRO A 64 4.15 -2.26 13.83
N LEU A 65 4.31 -3.14 14.81
CA LEU A 65 3.43 -4.29 15.00
C LEU A 65 1.95 -3.90 15.15
N ASP A 66 1.68 -2.86 15.93
CA ASP A 66 0.31 -2.39 16.19
C ASP A 66 -0.36 -1.85 14.91
N ASP A 67 0.41 -1.10 14.10
CA ASP A 67 -0.08 -0.54 12.84
C ASP A 67 -0.26 -1.63 11.78
N ALA A 68 0.60 -2.66 11.78
CA ALA A 68 0.44 -3.83 10.92
C ALA A 68 -0.81 -4.64 11.28
N ALA A 69 -1.13 -4.76 12.58
CA ALA A 69 -2.38 -5.36 13.03
C ALA A 69 -3.59 -4.55 12.57
N TYR A 70 -3.53 -3.22 12.66
CA TYR A 70 -4.58 -2.35 12.15
C TYR A 70 -4.78 -2.47 10.63
N LEU A 71 -3.68 -2.59 9.86
CA LEU A 71 -3.78 -2.85 8.42
C LEU A 71 -4.52 -4.17 8.14
N ALA A 72 -4.20 -5.24 8.88
CA ALA A 72 -4.86 -6.53 8.72
C ALA A 72 -6.37 -6.46 9.04
N GLU A 73 -6.77 -5.72 10.08
CA GLU A 73 -8.18 -5.48 10.39
C GLU A 73 -8.91 -4.74 9.26
N GLU A 74 -8.25 -3.74 8.66
CA GLU A 74 -8.81 -3.01 7.52
C GLU A 74 -8.91 -3.91 6.26
N GLU A 75 -7.95 -4.79 6.01
CA GLU A 75 -8.00 -5.76 4.90
C GLU A 75 -9.21 -6.70 5.05
N ASP A 76 -9.46 -7.23 6.25
CA ASP A 76 -10.65 -8.04 6.56
C ASP A 76 -11.95 -7.25 6.33
N ARG A 77 -11.96 -5.97 6.72
CA ARG A 77 -13.09 -5.07 6.48
C ARG A 77 -13.34 -4.86 4.98
N TRP A 78 -12.29 -4.61 4.19
CA TRP A 78 -12.40 -4.42 2.74
C TRP A 78 -12.86 -5.69 2.04
N GLU A 79 -12.37 -6.86 2.46
CA GLU A 79 -12.84 -8.13 1.93
C GLU A 79 -14.34 -8.34 2.16
N SER A 80 -14.86 -7.97 3.32
CA SER A 80 -16.28 -8.06 3.65
C SER A 80 -17.15 -7.05 2.89
N MET A 81 -16.61 -5.88 2.57
CA MET A 81 -17.33 -4.73 1.99
C MET A 81 -17.40 -4.80 0.46
N LEU A 82 -16.35 -5.25 -0.18
CA LEU A 82 -16.19 -5.29 -1.64
C LEU A 82 -16.75 -6.58 -2.23
N ALA A 83 -16.98 -6.60 -3.53
CA ALA A 83 -17.36 -7.82 -4.25
C ALA A 83 -16.20 -8.80 -4.37
N GLY A 84 -14.98 -8.32 -4.29
CA GLY A 84 -13.75 -9.08 -4.22
C GLY A 84 -12.59 -8.17 -3.85
N PHE A 85 -11.77 -8.64 -2.94
CA PHE A 85 -10.54 -7.99 -2.52
C PHE A 85 -9.41 -9.01 -2.58
N HIS A 86 -8.26 -8.62 -3.13
CA HIS A 86 -7.13 -9.52 -3.26
C HIS A 86 -5.82 -8.74 -3.13
N VAL A 87 -5.00 -9.13 -2.18
CA VAL A 87 -3.62 -8.65 -2.06
C VAL A 87 -2.76 -9.38 -3.09
N TRP A 88 -2.08 -8.62 -3.94
CA TRP A 88 -1.22 -9.17 -4.97
C TRP A 88 0.16 -9.53 -4.40
N GLU A 89 0.30 -10.73 -3.85
CA GLU A 89 1.48 -11.21 -3.12
C GLU A 89 2.82 -11.00 -3.85
N ARG A 90 2.83 -11.17 -5.19
CA ARG A 90 4.06 -10.96 -5.98
C ARG A 90 4.56 -9.52 -5.99
N ASN A 91 3.66 -8.57 -5.75
CA ASN A 91 3.93 -7.13 -5.78
C ASN A 91 3.63 -6.48 -4.43
N SER A 92 3.55 -7.28 -3.38
CA SER A 92 3.31 -6.82 -2.03
C SER A 92 4.36 -7.39 -1.09
N SER A 93 4.76 -6.60 -0.13
CA SER A 93 5.63 -7.02 0.96
C SER A 93 5.22 -6.29 2.24
N THR A 94 5.09 -7.03 3.33
CA THR A 94 4.82 -6.44 4.64
C THR A 94 6.01 -6.72 5.54
N HIS A 95 6.68 -5.66 5.96
CA HIS A 95 7.77 -5.69 6.92
C HIS A 95 7.28 -5.11 8.23
N VAL A 96 7.15 -5.97 9.23
CA VAL A 96 6.85 -5.53 10.58
C VAL A 96 8.16 -5.08 11.23
N LEU A 97 8.19 -3.83 11.65
CA LEU A 97 9.34 -3.30 12.38
C LEU A 97 9.30 -3.85 13.80
N PRO A 98 10.41 -4.42 14.30
CA PRO A 98 10.56 -4.68 15.72
C PRO A 98 10.46 -3.36 16.49
N ALA A 99 10.12 -3.44 17.77
CA ALA A 99 10.01 -2.25 18.62
C ALA A 99 11.25 -1.37 18.45
N THR A 100 11.04 -0.07 18.29
CA THR A 100 12.07 0.92 17.95
C THR A 100 13.34 0.80 18.79
N ASP A 101 13.19 0.42 20.06
CA ASP A 101 14.31 0.21 20.99
C ASP A 101 15.18 -1.02 20.68
N GLU A 102 14.61 -2.07 20.09
CA GLU A 102 15.37 -3.26 19.71
C GLU A 102 16.19 -3.03 18.44
N VAL A 103 15.64 -2.33 17.47
CA VAL A 103 16.37 -1.98 16.25
C VAL A 103 17.51 -1.02 16.57
N ARG A 104 17.26 0.00 17.38
CA ARG A 104 18.29 0.95 17.84
C ARG A 104 19.48 0.28 18.54
N LYS A 105 19.22 -0.71 19.38
CA LYS A 105 20.29 -1.44 20.09
C LYS A 105 21.20 -2.25 19.14
N ASN A 106 20.70 -2.60 17.97
CA ASN A 106 21.43 -3.40 16.98
C ASN A 106 22.13 -2.56 15.93
N LEU A 107 21.87 -1.26 15.87
CA LEU A 107 22.58 -0.33 15.00
C LEU A 107 23.92 0.08 15.65
N ALA A 108 24.99 0.12 14.88
CA ALA A 108 26.32 0.49 15.37
C ALA A 108 26.96 1.59 14.50
N GLY A 109 27.82 2.37 15.13
CA GLY A 109 28.62 3.40 14.44
C GLY A 109 27.76 4.51 13.83
N TYR A 110 28.18 4.98 12.65
CA TYR A 110 27.51 6.11 11.97
C TYR A 110 26.05 5.84 11.60
N VAL A 111 25.65 4.58 11.48
CA VAL A 111 24.26 4.21 11.17
C VAL A 111 23.34 4.51 12.36
N ALA A 112 23.80 4.31 13.59
CA ALA A 112 23.08 4.65 14.80
C ALA A 112 22.93 6.19 14.91
N GLU A 113 24.00 6.93 14.66
CA GLU A 113 23.96 8.42 14.68
C GLU A 113 23.00 8.97 13.63
N ALA A 114 23.02 8.43 12.41
CA ALA A 114 22.09 8.82 11.35
C ALA A 114 20.61 8.48 11.71
N ALA A 115 20.37 7.34 12.35
CA ALA A 115 19.03 6.97 12.82
C ALA A 115 18.53 7.94 13.91
N ASP A 116 19.39 8.34 14.83
CA ASP A 116 19.03 9.30 15.88
C ASP A 116 18.74 10.69 15.31
N GLU A 117 19.51 11.16 14.33
CA GLU A 117 19.26 12.43 13.66
C GLU A 117 17.95 12.42 12.87
N LEU A 118 17.69 11.35 12.10
CA LEU A 118 16.43 11.18 11.37
C LEU A 118 15.22 11.08 12.33
N ALA A 119 15.38 10.42 13.49
CA ALA A 119 14.33 10.34 14.49
C ALA A 119 13.98 11.72 15.07
N GLN A 120 14.98 12.56 15.37
CA GLN A 120 14.73 13.93 15.84
C GLN A 120 14.02 14.78 14.80
N GLN A 121 14.38 14.67 13.52
CA GLN A 121 13.73 15.39 12.44
C GLN A 121 12.28 14.90 12.21
N ALA A 122 12.05 13.59 12.30
CA ALA A 122 10.72 12.98 12.21
C ALA A 122 9.79 13.43 13.35
N GLU A 123 10.31 13.53 14.60
CA GLU A 123 9.58 14.07 15.75
C GLU A 123 9.25 15.56 15.58
N ALA A 124 10.05 16.29 14.82
CA ALA A 124 9.79 17.68 14.46
C ALA A 124 8.74 17.82 13.32
N GLY A 125 8.23 16.72 12.78
CA GLY A 125 7.18 16.68 11.76
C GLY A 125 7.70 16.62 10.32
N ASP A 126 8.97 16.27 10.10
CA ASP A 126 9.52 16.07 8.75
C ASP A 126 9.16 14.69 8.22
N GLU A 127 8.18 14.64 7.29
CA GLU A 127 7.74 13.41 6.63
C GLU A 127 8.86 12.73 5.83
N THR A 128 9.80 13.50 5.27
CA THR A 128 10.93 12.96 4.52
C THR A 128 11.87 12.21 5.45
N ALA A 129 12.14 12.78 6.62
CA ALA A 129 12.97 12.14 7.65
C ALA A 129 12.29 10.88 8.20
N GLN A 130 10.97 10.90 8.38
CA GLN A 130 10.20 9.73 8.80
C GLN A 130 10.31 8.59 7.79
N ASN A 131 10.11 8.86 6.51
CA ASN A 131 10.26 7.88 5.43
C ASN A 131 11.69 7.34 5.32
N ALA A 132 12.70 8.22 5.47
CA ALA A 132 14.11 7.82 5.46
C ALA A 132 14.47 6.93 6.64
N LEU A 133 13.96 7.22 7.84
CA LEU A 133 14.14 6.40 9.03
C LEU A 133 13.54 5.00 8.87
N MET A 134 12.32 4.92 8.32
CA MET A 134 11.65 3.65 8.02
C MET A 134 12.44 2.83 7.00
N LEU A 135 12.96 3.46 5.96
CA LEU A 135 13.81 2.79 4.97
C LEU A 135 15.09 2.26 5.61
N LEU A 136 15.73 3.04 6.46
CA LEU A 136 16.94 2.65 7.19
C LEU A 136 16.67 1.42 8.06
N TYR A 137 15.59 1.40 8.83
CA TYR A 137 15.20 0.27 9.67
C TYR A 137 14.90 -0.99 8.83
N ARG A 138 14.23 -0.84 7.69
CA ARG A 138 13.97 -1.95 6.77
C ARG A 138 15.28 -2.55 6.23
N LEU A 139 16.21 -1.71 5.81
CA LEU A 139 17.50 -2.16 5.30
C LEU A 139 18.33 -2.84 6.41
N ALA A 140 18.31 -2.30 7.62
CA ALA A 140 18.98 -2.89 8.77
C ALA A 140 18.40 -4.26 9.15
N ALA A 141 17.07 -4.42 9.05
CA ALA A 141 16.41 -5.70 9.31
C ALA A 141 16.71 -6.76 8.25
N GLN A 142 16.88 -6.37 6.98
CA GLN A 142 17.17 -7.27 5.86
C GLN A 142 18.64 -7.64 5.74
N GLY A 143 19.52 -6.73 6.11
CA GLY A 143 20.95 -6.87 5.97
C GLY A 143 21.60 -7.25 7.28
N GLY A 144 21.28 -8.37 7.93
CA GLY A 144 21.98 -8.76 9.16
C GLY A 144 23.47 -8.43 9.09
N TYR A 145 23.84 -7.25 9.59
CA TYR A 145 25.24 -6.81 9.65
C TYR A 145 25.93 -7.68 10.71
N HIS A 146 26.63 -8.71 10.22
CA HIS A 146 27.65 -9.42 10.97
C HIS A 146 28.93 -8.61 11.02
#